data_8f0c25a2ca4d53f1f4818d1ddb30d29e
#
_entry.id   8f0c25a2ca4d53f1f4818d1ddb30d29e
#
_cell.length_a   1.000
_cell.length_b   1.000
_cell.length_c   1.000
_cell.angle_alpha   90.00
_cell.angle_beta   90.00
_cell.angle_gamma   90.00
#
_symmetry.space_group_name_H-M   'P 1'
#
loop_
_entity.id
_entity.type
_entity.pdbx_description
1 polymer ?
#
loop_
_entity_poly.entity_id
_entity_poly.type
_entity_poly.pdbx_seq_one_letter_code
_entity_poly.pdbx_strand_id
1 'polypeptide(L)'
;MVRVIATSVIIPGLLVTACGGGSSSSSASAGAPASAGAPGAGTLPANEPDVNKDKKVVIGVMSPGDTKDKGYYQSFVDEANGYADANGWKLVVVDKINPANAVQQARNLCRQKVDMIAIGASELKDALSAAKEPQCKGIAWYISGGQGVTQTPEFTQSLDYINESLYVAGYAAGLILKENGGKKAGYITGPDLQFARDVAKAFEAGIKKVVPDAEMVQTFTGDFNDSGKAKEAAQAQISQGVKVIYPYLGGATDVVTQLANEKGVPALTPGTDRCSTPGAQYAVSVIFSPGAYFAGALEDFKKGTLRMGVAREWHLGKDPVPTVKLCKPTGDQEQQLKALIQDIGSGKVKVDEAVAAGK
;
A
#
# COMPACT_ATOMS: atom_id res chain seq x y z
N MET A 1 -58.75 32.64 -35.45
CA MET A 1 -60.13 32.19 -35.50
C MET A 1 -60.23 30.73 -35.04
N VAL A 2 -61.21 30.52 -34.19
CA VAL A 2 -61.85 29.32 -33.64
C VAL A 2 -61.09 28.73 -32.46
N ARG A 3 -61.49 29.01 -31.36
CA ARG A 3 -62.16 28.55 -30.12
C ARG A 3 -62.69 27.12 -30.25
N VAL A 4 -62.52 26.27 -29.14
CA VAL A 4 -63.62 25.85 -28.27
C VAL A 4 -63.11 24.66 -27.44
N ILE A 5 -63.08 24.73 -26.19
CA ILE A 5 -63.91 24.47 -25.00
C ILE A 5 -63.51 23.14 -24.27
N ALA A 6 -63.37 23.34 -22.97
CA ALA A 6 -63.16 22.34 -21.93
C ALA A 6 -64.35 21.42 -21.72
N THR A 7 -64.10 20.26 -21.15
CA THR A 7 -65.06 19.62 -20.24
C THR A 7 -64.33 18.83 -19.15
N SER A 8 -64.57 19.21 -17.92
CA SER A 8 -64.20 18.53 -16.67
C SER A 8 -65.17 17.38 -16.41
N VAL A 9 -64.66 16.23 -15.94
CA VAL A 9 -65.47 15.25 -15.20
C VAL A 9 -64.69 14.84 -13.96
N ILE A 10 -65.29 15.16 -12.84
CA ILE A 10 -64.93 14.71 -11.49
C ILE A 10 -65.78 13.49 -11.15
N ILE A 11 -65.25 12.38 -10.65
CA ILE A 11 -65.92 11.41 -9.77
C ILE A 11 -64.84 10.65 -8.95
N PRO A 12 -65.11 10.21 -7.69
CA PRO A 12 -64.22 10.10 -6.58
C PRO A 12 -63.79 8.68 -6.22
N GLY A 13 -62.64 8.64 -5.53
CA GLY A 13 -62.36 7.79 -4.40
C GLY A 13 -62.35 6.26 -4.55
N LEU A 14 -61.16 5.69 -4.37
CA LEU A 14 -60.98 4.49 -3.56
C LEU A 14 -59.53 4.43 -3.03
N LEU A 15 -59.38 4.37 -1.71
CA LEU A 15 -58.15 4.04 -1.02
C LEU A 15 -57.81 2.58 -1.28
N VAL A 16 -56.60 2.30 -1.80
CA VAL A 16 -55.92 1.03 -1.63
C VAL A 16 -54.49 1.29 -1.25
N THR A 17 -54.16 0.94 -0.02
CA THR A 17 -52.80 0.81 0.49
C THR A 17 -52.08 -0.32 -0.24
N ALA A 18 -50.97 -0.03 -0.92
CA ALA A 18 -50.02 -1.04 -1.39
C ALA A 18 -48.59 -0.49 -1.30
N CYS A 19 -47.76 -1.32 -0.68
CA CYS A 19 -46.36 -1.12 -0.36
C CYS A 19 -45.52 -0.59 -1.50
N GLY A 20 -44.65 0.38 -1.16
CA GLY A 20 -43.69 1.02 -2.04
C GLY A 20 -42.58 0.11 -2.53
N GLY A 21 -42.37 0.11 -3.84
CA GLY A 21 -41.12 -0.27 -4.48
C GLY A 21 -40.37 0.99 -4.89
N GLY A 22 -39.48 1.45 -4.06
CA GLY A 22 -38.55 2.52 -4.37
C GLY A 22 -37.42 2.00 -5.25
N SER A 23 -37.39 2.40 -6.52
CA SER A 23 -36.22 2.24 -7.38
C SER A 23 -35.17 3.23 -6.92
N SER A 24 -34.22 2.78 -6.09
CA SER A 24 -33.01 3.52 -5.75
C SER A 24 -32.01 3.35 -6.89
N SER A 25 -31.75 4.45 -7.61
CA SER A 25 -30.58 4.61 -8.45
C SER A 25 -29.34 4.42 -7.57
N SER A 26 -28.61 3.33 -7.81
CA SER A 26 -27.33 3.06 -7.19
C SER A 26 -26.28 4.00 -7.77
N SER A 27 -26.05 5.12 -7.10
CA SER A 27 -24.79 5.83 -7.18
C SER A 27 -23.72 4.91 -6.56
N ALA A 28 -22.75 4.49 -7.36
CA ALA A 28 -21.60 3.75 -6.89
C ALA A 28 -20.83 4.63 -5.90
N SER A 29 -21.03 4.40 -4.62
CA SER A 29 -20.15 4.86 -3.55
C SER A 29 -18.78 4.23 -3.77
N ALA A 30 -17.75 5.06 -3.84
CA ALA A 30 -16.37 4.64 -3.64
C ALA A 30 -16.33 3.79 -2.37
N GLY A 31 -15.82 2.55 -2.47
CA GLY A 31 -15.81 1.60 -1.40
C GLY A 31 -15.16 2.16 -0.14
N ALA A 32 -15.92 2.21 0.92
CA ALA A 32 -15.40 2.39 2.26
C ALA A 32 -14.40 1.26 2.56
N PRO A 33 -13.31 1.51 3.27
CA PRO A 33 -12.42 0.45 3.71
C PRO A 33 -13.22 -0.58 4.50
N ALA A 34 -13.00 -1.86 4.20
CA ALA A 34 -13.63 -2.95 4.92
C ALA A 34 -13.36 -2.77 6.41
N SER A 35 -14.41 -2.76 7.22
CA SER A 35 -14.29 -2.67 8.68
C SER A 35 -13.40 -3.79 9.18
N ALA A 36 -12.36 -3.44 9.93
CA ALA A 36 -11.52 -4.39 10.64
C ALA A 36 -12.40 -5.32 11.48
N GLY A 37 -12.23 -6.62 11.30
CA GLY A 37 -12.85 -7.58 12.18
C GLY A 37 -12.40 -7.36 13.61
N ALA A 38 -13.29 -7.47 14.58
CA ALA A 38 -12.95 -7.30 15.99
C ALA A 38 -11.77 -8.24 16.35
N PRO A 39 -10.77 -7.75 17.14
CA PRO A 39 -9.67 -8.60 17.59
C PRO A 39 -10.21 -9.86 18.29
N GLY A 40 -9.83 -11.03 17.78
CA GLY A 40 -10.21 -12.31 18.35
C GLY A 40 -11.31 -13.12 17.66
N ALA A 41 -11.95 -12.59 16.60
CA ALA A 41 -13.03 -13.29 15.88
C ALA A 41 -12.53 -14.34 14.85
N GLY A 42 -11.23 -14.32 14.49
CA GLY A 42 -10.68 -15.21 13.47
C GLY A 42 -10.49 -16.66 13.94
N THR A 43 -10.36 -17.57 12.96
CA THR A 43 -10.07 -18.99 13.21
C THR A 43 -8.55 -19.26 13.26
N LEU A 44 -8.16 -20.22 14.08
CA LEU A 44 -6.78 -20.71 14.12
C LEU A 44 -6.62 -21.88 13.14
N PRO A 45 -5.61 -21.87 12.25
CA PRO A 45 -5.17 -23.09 11.59
C PRO A 45 -4.78 -24.15 12.63
N ALA A 46 -5.16 -25.39 12.39
CA ALA A 46 -4.82 -26.45 13.31
C ALA A 46 -3.30 -26.74 13.28
N ASN A 47 -2.72 -26.92 14.46
CA ASN A 47 -1.35 -27.35 14.65
C ASN A 47 -0.24 -26.39 14.14
N GLU A 48 -0.49 -25.11 14.12
CA GLU A 48 0.59 -24.14 13.85
C GLU A 48 1.80 -24.39 14.79
N PRO A 49 3.03 -24.20 14.31
CA PRO A 49 3.40 -23.85 12.93
C PRO A 49 3.52 -25.05 11.97
N ASP A 50 3.44 -26.28 12.42
CA ASP A 50 3.50 -27.51 11.59
C ASP A 50 2.06 -27.99 11.30
N VAL A 51 1.39 -27.27 10.38
CA VAL A 51 -0.04 -27.47 10.10
C VAL A 51 -0.33 -28.82 9.44
N ASN A 52 0.63 -29.36 8.71
CA ASN A 52 0.52 -30.65 8.01
C ASN A 52 1.05 -31.85 8.82
N LYS A 53 1.65 -31.62 10.00
CA LYS A 53 2.19 -32.63 10.93
C LYS A 53 3.31 -33.51 10.37
N ASP A 54 4.12 -32.97 9.48
CA ASP A 54 5.27 -33.72 8.90
C ASP A 54 6.59 -33.48 9.64
N LYS A 55 6.55 -32.75 10.78
CA LYS A 55 7.68 -32.34 11.62
C LYS A 55 8.64 -31.36 10.95
N LYS A 56 8.19 -30.66 9.95
CA LYS A 56 8.93 -29.59 9.27
C LYS A 56 8.00 -28.38 9.14
N VAL A 57 8.57 -27.20 9.21
CA VAL A 57 7.84 -25.98 8.93
C VAL A 57 8.38 -25.38 7.65
N VAL A 58 7.50 -25.17 6.68
CA VAL A 58 7.84 -24.61 5.37
C VAL A 58 6.98 -23.40 5.10
N ILE A 59 7.60 -22.24 4.91
CA ILE A 59 6.92 -21.03 4.52
C ILE A 59 7.09 -20.80 3.02
N GLY A 60 5.98 -20.69 2.29
CA GLY A 60 5.95 -20.27 0.90
C GLY A 60 5.77 -18.76 0.81
N VAL A 61 6.72 -18.05 0.21
CA VAL A 61 6.66 -16.60 0.00
C VAL A 61 6.42 -16.30 -1.47
N MET A 62 5.46 -15.40 -1.74
CA MET A 62 5.11 -14.95 -3.09
C MET A 62 5.35 -13.44 -3.23
N SER A 63 6.09 -13.04 -4.26
CA SER A 63 6.36 -11.63 -4.57
C SER A 63 6.10 -11.32 -6.05
N PRO A 64 5.43 -10.20 -6.40
CA PRO A 64 5.29 -9.78 -7.80
C PRO A 64 6.57 -9.14 -8.35
N GLY A 65 7.44 -8.63 -7.49
CA GLY A 65 8.68 -7.96 -7.86
C GLY A 65 9.93 -8.77 -7.54
N ASP A 66 11.07 -8.16 -7.87
CA ASP A 66 12.39 -8.70 -7.56
C ASP A 66 12.67 -8.61 -6.06
N THR A 67 12.90 -9.75 -5.42
CA THR A 67 13.22 -9.82 -4.00
C THR A 67 14.65 -9.35 -3.65
N LYS A 68 15.36 -8.78 -4.62
CA LYS A 68 16.66 -8.11 -4.46
C LYS A 68 16.57 -6.62 -4.78
N ASP A 69 15.40 -6.01 -4.61
CA ASP A 69 15.13 -4.60 -4.94
C ASP A 69 15.72 -3.60 -3.93
N LYS A 70 16.35 -4.08 -2.86
CA LYS A 70 16.86 -3.29 -1.72
C LYS A 70 15.79 -2.44 -1.03
N GLY A 71 14.54 -2.81 -1.16
CA GLY A 71 13.39 -2.05 -0.71
C GLY A 71 12.24 -2.93 -0.24
N TYR A 72 11.06 -2.66 -0.81
CA TYR A 72 9.80 -3.23 -0.38
C TYR A 72 9.76 -4.77 -0.43
N TYR A 73 10.02 -5.37 -1.59
CA TYR A 73 9.89 -6.82 -1.75
C TYR A 73 11.01 -7.58 -1.03
N GLN A 74 12.23 -7.05 -1.04
CA GLN A 74 13.34 -7.65 -0.32
C GLN A 74 13.09 -7.67 1.18
N SER A 75 12.57 -6.59 1.78
CA SER A 75 12.30 -6.52 3.22
C SER A 75 11.37 -7.62 3.70
N PHE A 76 10.40 -8.02 2.88
CA PHE A 76 9.46 -9.09 3.17
C PHE A 76 10.13 -10.47 3.19
N VAL A 77 11.01 -10.73 2.23
CA VAL A 77 11.75 -11.99 2.14
C VAL A 77 12.85 -12.06 3.20
N ASP A 78 13.54 -10.96 3.48
CA ASP A 78 14.57 -10.90 4.51
C ASP A 78 14.00 -11.21 5.90
N GLU A 79 12.80 -10.69 6.21
CA GLU A 79 12.12 -11.03 7.46
C GLU A 79 11.75 -12.51 7.54
N ALA A 80 11.19 -13.06 6.46
CA ALA A 80 10.88 -14.50 6.39
C ALA A 80 12.12 -15.39 6.53
N ASN A 81 13.23 -15.00 5.89
CA ASN A 81 14.52 -15.71 6.02
C ASN A 81 15.03 -15.66 7.46
N GLY A 82 15.04 -14.49 8.11
CA GLY A 82 15.47 -14.35 9.49
C GLY A 82 14.69 -15.26 10.45
N TYR A 83 13.36 -15.34 10.27
CA TYR A 83 12.52 -16.25 11.05
C TYR A 83 12.78 -17.72 10.72
N ALA A 84 12.91 -18.06 9.45
CA ALA A 84 13.20 -19.44 9.02
C ALA A 84 14.53 -19.91 9.61
N ASP A 85 15.60 -19.13 9.49
CA ASP A 85 16.92 -19.45 10.01
C ASP A 85 16.91 -19.59 11.54
N ALA A 86 16.28 -18.67 12.25
CA ALA A 86 16.21 -18.67 13.71
C ALA A 86 15.43 -19.86 14.30
N ASN A 87 14.51 -20.46 13.52
CA ASN A 87 13.64 -21.52 13.99
C ASN A 87 13.89 -22.88 13.29
N GLY A 88 14.88 -22.97 12.41
CA GLY A 88 15.15 -24.18 11.64
C GLY A 88 14.05 -24.52 10.63
N TRP A 89 13.32 -23.49 10.15
CA TRP A 89 12.26 -23.61 9.15
C TRP A 89 12.84 -23.55 7.74
N LYS A 90 12.05 -23.99 6.76
CA LYS A 90 12.41 -23.88 5.35
C LYS A 90 11.62 -22.76 4.71
N LEU A 91 12.29 -21.98 3.87
CA LEU A 91 11.66 -20.96 3.03
C LEU A 91 11.64 -21.42 1.56
N VAL A 92 10.51 -21.22 0.90
CA VAL A 92 10.34 -21.39 -0.55
C VAL A 92 9.89 -20.04 -1.11
N VAL A 93 10.77 -19.36 -1.83
CA VAL A 93 10.49 -18.05 -2.40
C VAL A 93 10.14 -18.20 -3.88
N VAL A 94 9.04 -17.59 -4.28
CA VAL A 94 8.63 -17.42 -5.68
C VAL A 94 8.50 -15.91 -5.94
N ASP A 95 9.44 -15.37 -6.68
CA ASP A 95 9.47 -13.93 -7.00
C ASP A 95 9.15 -13.63 -8.47
N LYS A 96 9.03 -12.34 -8.81
CA LYS A 96 8.72 -11.88 -10.18
C LYS A 96 7.47 -12.52 -10.76
N ILE A 97 6.49 -12.77 -9.91
CA ILE A 97 5.23 -13.41 -10.30
C ILE A 97 4.39 -12.41 -11.10
N ASN A 98 4.08 -12.74 -12.34
CA ASN A 98 3.05 -12.01 -13.07
C ASN A 98 1.70 -12.24 -12.36
N PRO A 99 0.94 -11.18 -12.02
CA PRO A 99 -0.35 -11.30 -11.33
C PRO A 99 -1.32 -12.30 -11.97
N ALA A 100 -1.34 -12.41 -13.30
CA ALA A 100 -2.15 -13.41 -14.00
C ALA A 100 -1.81 -14.87 -13.64
N ASN A 101 -0.61 -15.13 -13.12
CA ASN A 101 -0.15 -16.44 -12.71
C ASN A 101 -0.24 -16.68 -11.18
N ALA A 102 -0.72 -15.70 -10.40
CA ALA A 102 -0.71 -15.74 -8.95
C ALA A 102 -1.41 -16.98 -8.38
N VAL A 103 -2.61 -17.29 -8.87
CA VAL A 103 -3.38 -18.48 -8.44
C VAL A 103 -2.62 -19.78 -8.71
N GLN A 104 -1.99 -19.89 -9.89
CA GLN A 104 -1.24 -21.08 -10.25
C GLN A 104 0.02 -21.27 -9.37
N GLN A 105 0.70 -20.19 -9.03
CA GLN A 105 1.87 -20.24 -8.12
C GLN A 105 1.45 -20.62 -6.70
N ALA A 106 0.35 -20.10 -6.21
CA ALA A 106 -0.22 -20.51 -4.92
C ALA A 106 -0.56 -22.01 -4.89
N ARG A 107 -1.22 -22.54 -5.95
CA ARG A 107 -1.48 -23.98 -6.08
C ARG A 107 -0.18 -24.82 -6.09
N ASN A 108 0.88 -24.29 -6.71
CA ASN A 108 2.18 -24.96 -6.73
C ASN A 108 2.77 -25.07 -5.31
N LEU A 109 2.66 -24.02 -4.49
CA LEU A 109 3.08 -24.04 -3.09
C LEU A 109 2.22 -25.00 -2.26
N CYS A 110 0.89 -24.99 -2.44
CA CYS A 110 0.01 -25.96 -1.77
C CYS A 110 0.43 -27.42 -2.05
N ARG A 111 0.77 -27.74 -3.29
CA ARG A 111 1.25 -29.09 -3.67
C ARG A 111 2.61 -29.46 -3.02
N GLN A 112 3.43 -28.46 -2.68
CA GLN A 112 4.66 -28.63 -1.94
C GLN A 112 4.44 -28.80 -0.43
N LYS A 113 3.18 -28.78 0.04
CA LYS A 113 2.78 -28.95 1.44
C LYS A 113 3.43 -27.93 2.36
N VAL A 114 3.46 -26.67 1.93
CA VAL A 114 3.90 -25.59 2.82
C VAL A 114 2.90 -25.39 3.96
N ASP A 115 3.37 -24.91 5.10
CA ASP A 115 2.55 -24.66 6.28
C ASP A 115 1.93 -23.27 6.28
N MET A 116 2.61 -22.31 5.63
CA MET A 116 2.10 -20.97 5.40
C MET A 116 2.35 -20.55 3.96
N ILE A 117 1.38 -19.82 3.36
CA ILE A 117 1.58 -19.03 2.15
C ILE A 117 1.50 -17.57 2.52
N ALA A 118 2.61 -16.85 2.36
CA ALA A 118 2.75 -15.45 2.63
C ALA A 118 2.88 -14.65 1.32
N ILE A 119 1.90 -13.78 1.07
CA ILE A 119 1.82 -12.95 -0.14
C ILE A 119 2.34 -11.56 0.20
N GLY A 120 3.45 -11.15 -0.41
CA GLY A 120 4.19 -9.94 -0.06
C GLY A 120 3.56 -8.63 -0.56
N ALA A 121 2.56 -8.70 -1.44
CA ALA A 121 1.93 -7.49 -1.96
C ALA A 121 0.53 -7.77 -2.55
N SER A 122 -0.34 -6.74 -2.52
CA SER A 122 -1.74 -6.84 -2.96
C SER A 122 -1.94 -7.06 -4.46
N GLU A 123 -0.92 -6.86 -5.28
CA GLU A 123 -0.95 -7.20 -6.72
C GLU A 123 -1.18 -8.69 -6.96
N LEU A 124 -0.81 -9.54 -6.01
CA LEU A 124 -1.02 -10.99 -6.07
C LEU A 124 -2.27 -11.47 -5.32
N LYS A 125 -3.18 -10.57 -4.94
CA LYS A 125 -4.39 -10.89 -4.15
C LYS A 125 -5.25 -12.03 -4.72
N ASP A 126 -5.25 -12.20 -6.04
CA ASP A 126 -6.02 -13.26 -6.70
C ASP A 126 -5.56 -14.66 -6.26
N ALA A 127 -4.30 -14.80 -5.81
CA ALA A 127 -3.78 -16.04 -5.22
C ALA A 127 -4.61 -16.54 -4.03
N LEU A 128 -5.24 -15.63 -3.26
CA LEU A 128 -6.08 -15.97 -2.11
C LEU A 128 -7.28 -16.85 -2.48
N SER A 129 -7.74 -16.83 -3.74
CA SER A 129 -8.81 -17.72 -4.20
C SER A 129 -8.46 -19.19 -4.07
N ALA A 130 -7.15 -19.54 -4.12
CA ALA A 130 -6.69 -20.91 -3.95
C ALA A 130 -6.84 -21.44 -2.50
N ALA A 131 -6.98 -20.56 -1.50
CA ALA A 131 -7.12 -20.96 -0.11
C ALA A 131 -8.33 -21.89 0.15
N LYS A 132 -9.37 -21.77 -0.68
CA LYS A 132 -10.58 -22.60 -0.60
C LYS A 132 -10.44 -23.97 -1.28
N GLU A 133 -9.36 -24.20 -2.02
CA GLU A 133 -9.16 -25.42 -2.79
C GLU A 133 -8.71 -26.59 -1.87
N PRO A 134 -9.13 -27.84 -2.17
CA PRO A 134 -8.83 -28.99 -1.31
C PRO A 134 -7.34 -29.20 -1.00
N GLN A 135 -6.44 -28.95 -1.98
CA GLN A 135 -5.00 -29.13 -1.81
C GLN A 135 -4.35 -28.03 -0.95
N CYS A 136 -5.06 -26.93 -0.69
CA CYS A 136 -4.60 -25.80 0.12
C CYS A 136 -5.23 -25.79 1.53
N LYS A 137 -6.09 -26.77 1.81
CA LYS A 137 -6.82 -26.85 3.08
C LYS A 137 -5.90 -26.99 4.28
N GLY A 138 -6.12 -26.14 5.29
CA GLY A 138 -5.35 -26.15 6.54
C GLY A 138 -4.10 -25.26 6.53
N ILE A 139 -3.61 -24.84 5.35
CA ILE A 139 -2.48 -23.92 5.24
C ILE A 139 -2.86 -22.56 5.83
N ALA A 140 -1.92 -21.95 6.58
CA ALA A 140 -2.07 -20.58 7.03
C ALA A 140 -1.84 -19.61 5.85
N TRP A 141 -2.68 -18.58 5.71
CA TRP A 141 -2.59 -17.61 4.63
C TRP A 141 -2.39 -16.20 5.18
N TYR A 142 -1.41 -15.52 4.65
CA TYR A 142 -1.11 -14.12 4.99
C TYR A 142 -0.97 -13.28 3.71
N ILE A 143 -1.45 -12.03 3.77
CA ILE A 143 -1.19 -11.05 2.72
C ILE A 143 -0.78 -9.70 3.34
N SER A 144 0.28 -9.09 2.78
CA SER A 144 0.68 -7.72 3.07
C SER A 144 0.04 -6.76 2.08
N GLY A 145 -0.38 -5.59 2.58
CA GLY A 145 -1.04 -4.55 1.80
C GLY A 145 -2.57 -4.63 1.85
N GLY A 146 -3.23 -3.48 1.61
CA GLY A 146 -4.66 -3.33 1.82
C GLY A 146 -5.48 -3.00 0.59
N GLN A 147 -4.84 -2.47 -0.42
CA GLN A 147 -5.52 -1.89 -1.58
C GLN A 147 -6.23 -2.96 -2.42
N GLY A 148 -7.58 -2.88 -2.44
CA GLY A 148 -8.41 -3.77 -3.23
C GLY A 148 -8.45 -5.22 -2.76
N VAL A 149 -8.02 -5.52 -1.52
CA VAL A 149 -8.18 -6.83 -0.88
C VAL A 149 -9.39 -6.79 0.05
N THR A 150 -10.38 -7.64 -0.23
CA THR A 150 -11.54 -7.81 0.65
C THR A 150 -11.23 -8.92 1.64
N GLN A 151 -11.26 -8.62 2.93
CA GLN A 151 -11.01 -9.60 4.00
C GLN A 151 -12.02 -10.75 3.93
N THR A 152 -11.52 -11.98 4.01
CA THR A 152 -12.31 -13.19 4.09
C THR A 152 -11.84 -14.10 5.22
N PRO A 153 -12.62 -15.12 5.64
CA PRO A 153 -12.23 -16.01 6.73
C PRO A 153 -10.96 -16.86 6.46
N GLU A 154 -10.49 -16.93 5.22
CA GLU A 154 -9.43 -17.85 4.81
C GLU A 154 -8.01 -17.34 5.06
N PHE A 155 -7.83 -16.03 5.29
CA PHE A 155 -6.50 -15.44 5.43
C PHE A 155 -6.44 -14.35 6.49
N THR A 156 -5.24 -14.04 6.95
CA THR A 156 -4.95 -12.85 7.73
C THR A 156 -4.29 -11.79 6.85
N GLN A 157 -4.51 -10.52 7.18
CA GLN A 157 -4.05 -9.40 6.39
C GLN A 157 -3.33 -8.38 7.28
N SER A 158 -2.23 -7.81 6.78
CA SER A 158 -1.71 -6.54 7.25
C SER A 158 -2.20 -5.43 6.33
N LEU A 159 -3.03 -4.55 6.85
CA LEU A 159 -3.62 -3.42 6.13
C LEU A 159 -2.89 -2.14 6.51
N ASP A 160 -2.07 -1.60 5.62
CA ASP A 160 -1.40 -0.33 5.79
C ASP A 160 -2.19 0.81 5.13
N TYR A 161 -2.30 1.93 5.84
CA TYR A 161 -2.93 3.15 5.34
C TYR A 161 -1.90 3.98 4.58
N ILE A 162 -1.49 3.50 3.40
CA ILE A 162 -0.40 4.08 2.60
C ILE A 162 -0.62 5.55 2.25
N ASN A 163 -1.87 6.02 2.15
CA ASN A 163 -2.19 7.42 1.94
C ASN A 163 -1.64 8.33 3.05
N GLU A 164 -1.61 7.84 4.31
CA GLU A 164 -1.03 8.59 5.44
C GLU A 164 0.47 8.79 5.21
N SER A 165 1.18 7.74 4.81
CA SER A 165 2.62 7.79 4.52
C SER A 165 2.93 8.70 3.34
N LEU A 166 2.14 8.65 2.27
CA LEU A 166 2.36 9.49 1.08
C LEU A 166 2.02 10.95 1.34
N TYR A 167 1.00 11.24 2.14
CA TYR A 167 0.68 12.61 2.56
C TYR A 167 1.85 13.22 3.37
N VAL A 168 2.39 12.48 4.33
CA VAL A 168 3.54 12.94 5.12
C VAL A 168 4.82 13.02 4.29
N ALA A 169 5.03 12.11 3.34
CA ALA A 169 6.12 12.20 2.37
C ALA A 169 6.01 13.46 1.51
N GLY A 170 4.79 13.80 1.07
CA GLY A 170 4.50 15.05 0.37
C GLY A 170 4.78 16.27 1.23
N TYR A 171 4.39 16.24 2.50
CA TYR A 171 4.72 17.30 3.44
C TYR A 171 6.22 17.51 3.59
N ALA A 172 6.99 16.41 3.74
CA ALA A 172 8.45 16.47 3.80
C ALA A 172 9.06 17.02 2.49
N ALA A 173 8.55 16.62 1.33
CA ALA A 173 8.94 17.18 0.03
C ALA A 173 8.62 18.69 -0.05
N GLY A 174 7.48 19.10 0.48
CA GLY A 174 7.07 20.51 0.59
C GLY A 174 8.02 21.34 1.46
N LEU A 175 8.49 20.80 2.59
CA LEU A 175 9.50 21.46 3.44
C LEU A 175 10.80 21.68 2.67
N ILE A 176 11.25 20.69 1.89
CA ILE A 176 12.45 20.81 1.03
C ILE A 176 12.23 21.86 -0.07
N LEU A 177 11.05 21.86 -0.72
CA LEU A 177 10.72 22.88 -1.73
C LEU A 177 10.73 24.30 -1.15
N LYS A 178 10.13 24.48 0.03
CA LYS A 178 10.11 25.78 0.72
C LYS A 178 11.52 26.27 1.02
N GLU A 179 12.42 25.40 1.46
CA GLU A 179 13.81 25.73 1.78
C GLU A 179 14.61 26.13 0.53
N ASN A 180 14.47 25.38 -0.56
CA ASN A 180 15.22 25.63 -1.79
C ASN A 180 14.55 26.61 -2.76
N GLY A 181 13.43 27.22 -2.36
CA GLY A 181 12.66 28.18 -3.17
C GLY A 181 11.99 27.58 -4.39
N GLY A 182 11.85 26.24 -4.43
CA GLY A 182 11.24 25.51 -5.53
C GLY A 182 9.72 25.45 -5.44
N LYS A 183 9.07 25.23 -6.60
CA LYS A 183 7.60 25.06 -6.71
C LYS A 183 7.21 23.80 -7.45
N LYS A 184 8.16 23.01 -7.98
CA LYS A 184 7.87 21.79 -8.73
C LYS A 184 8.44 20.56 -8.04
N ALA A 185 7.57 19.60 -7.76
CA ALA A 185 7.93 18.27 -7.28
C ALA A 185 7.73 17.24 -8.39
N GLY A 186 8.63 16.26 -8.47
CA GLY A 186 8.52 15.11 -9.37
C GLY A 186 7.96 13.89 -8.64
N TYR A 187 7.07 13.16 -9.30
CA TYR A 187 6.58 11.87 -8.85
C TYR A 187 6.67 10.87 -10.01
N ILE A 188 7.43 9.80 -9.83
CA ILE A 188 7.61 8.74 -10.84
C ILE A 188 7.12 7.44 -10.23
N THR A 189 6.24 6.72 -10.92
CA THR A 189 5.71 5.44 -10.45
C THR A 189 5.63 4.42 -11.59
N GLY A 190 5.29 3.18 -11.27
CA GLY A 190 5.20 2.06 -12.21
C GLY A 190 3.95 2.11 -13.10
N PRO A 191 3.12 1.04 -13.12
CA PRO A 191 1.91 0.99 -13.93
C PRO A 191 0.87 2.03 -13.49
N ASP A 192 0.07 2.49 -14.46
CA ASP A 192 -1.05 3.40 -14.23
C ASP A 192 -2.25 2.65 -13.64
N LEU A 193 -2.19 2.41 -12.33
CA LEU A 193 -3.21 1.73 -11.54
C LEU A 193 -3.97 2.72 -10.65
N GLN A 194 -5.20 2.39 -10.28
CA GLN A 194 -6.03 3.28 -9.44
C GLN A 194 -5.32 3.63 -8.12
N PHE A 195 -4.76 2.64 -7.43
CA PHE A 195 -4.04 2.90 -6.18
C PHE A 195 -2.85 3.86 -6.38
N ALA A 196 -2.10 3.71 -7.49
CA ALA A 196 -0.96 4.58 -7.79
C ALA A 196 -1.38 6.04 -8.02
N ARG A 197 -2.56 6.25 -8.61
CA ARG A 197 -3.16 7.59 -8.72
C ARG A 197 -3.64 8.15 -7.39
N ASP A 198 -4.19 7.31 -6.52
CA ASP A 198 -4.72 7.76 -5.22
C ASP A 198 -3.59 8.14 -4.26
N VAL A 199 -2.51 7.34 -4.20
CA VAL A 199 -1.34 7.68 -3.38
C VAL A 199 -0.58 8.90 -3.93
N ALA A 200 -0.58 9.12 -5.25
CA ALA A 200 -0.02 10.34 -5.85
C ALA A 200 -0.80 11.59 -5.42
N LYS A 201 -2.14 11.54 -5.35
CA LYS A 201 -2.96 12.64 -4.81
C LYS A 201 -2.64 12.94 -3.35
N ALA A 202 -2.43 11.90 -2.53
CA ALA A 202 -2.03 12.09 -1.14
C ALA A 202 -0.67 12.79 -1.03
N PHE A 203 0.30 12.40 -1.84
CA PHE A 203 1.60 13.06 -1.92
C PHE A 203 1.48 14.52 -2.35
N GLU A 204 0.70 14.81 -3.39
CA GLU A 204 0.46 16.17 -3.87
C GLU A 204 -0.22 17.05 -2.79
N ALA A 205 -1.24 16.53 -2.10
CA ALA A 205 -1.91 17.24 -1.02
C ALA A 205 -0.94 17.57 0.12
N GLY A 206 -0.05 16.64 0.49
CA GLY A 206 1.00 16.88 1.46
C GLY A 206 1.96 18.01 1.05
N ILE A 207 2.38 18.06 -0.22
CA ILE A 207 3.20 19.16 -0.75
C ILE A 207 2.47 20.50 -0.62
N LYS A 208 1.23 20.56 -1.07
CA LYS A 208 0.41 21.79 -1.07
C LYS A 208 0.10 22.29 0.34
N LYS A 209 0.12 21.45 1.34
CA LYS A 209 0.02 21.87 2.75
C LYS A 209 1.16 22.82 3.16
N VAL A 210 2.33 22.68 2.57
CA VAL A 210 3.50 23.53 2.86
C VAL A 210 3.69 24.62 1.82
N VAL A 211 3.51 24.27 0.53
CA VAL A 211 3.67 25.16 -0.63
C VAL A 211 2.37 25.11 -1.43
N PRO A 212 1.37 25.95 -1.11
CA PRO A 212 0.02 25.86 -1.70
C PRO A 212 -0.04 25.99 -3.23
N ASP A 213 0.91 26.69 -3.83
CA ASP A 213 1.03 26.91 -5.28
C ASP A 213 2.05 25.97 -5.95
N ALA A 214 2.43 24.89 -5.26
CA ALA A 214 3.31 23.90 -5.84
C ALA A 214 2.60 23.09 -6.95
N GLU A 215 3.40 22.72 -7.95
CA GLU A 215 3.02 21.87 -9.08
C GLU A 215 3.68 20.49 -8.92
N MET A 216 2.91 19.43 -9.11
CA MET A 216 3.45 18.06 -9.16
C MET A 216 3.52 17.57 -10.62
N VAL A 217 4.71 17.18 -11.06
CA VAL A 217 4.94 16.52 -12.36
C VAL A 217 4.93 15.02 -12.14
N GLN A 218 3.88 14.34 -12.64
CA GLN A 218 3.70 12.90 -12.47
C GLN A 218 4.02 12.14 -13.75
N THR A 219 4.70 10.99 -13.62
CA THR A 219 5.00 10.09 -14.75
C THR A 219 4.77 8.64 -14.36
N PHE A 220 4.01 7.91 -15.18
CA PHE A 220 3.85 6.46 -15.09
C PHE A 220 4.81 5.79 -16.08
N THR A 221 5.71 4.93 -15.58
CA THR A 221 6.70 4.21 -16.41
C THR A 221 6.16 2.91 -17.00
N GLY A 222 5.04 2.41 -16.45
CA GLY A 222 4.45 1.13 -16.81
C GLY A 222 5.09 -0.08 -16.11
N ASP A 223 6.23 0.11 -15.43
CA ASP A 223 6.94 -0.93 -14.67
C ASP A 223 7.68 -0.30 -13.49
N PHE A 224 7.66 -0.96 -12.32
CA PHE A 224 8.36 -0.48 -11.11
C PHE A 224 9.88 -0.73 -11.17
N ASN A 225 10.34 -1.59 -12.08
CA ASN A 225 11.72 -2.09 -12.15
C ASN A 225 12.46 -1.71 -13.43
N ASP A 226 11.79 -1.12 -14.43
CA ASP A 226 12.41 -0.67 -15.68
C ASP A 226 13.28 0.57 -15.45
N SER A 227 14.57 0.34 -15.21
CA SER A 227 15.55 1.40 -14.97
C SER A 227 15.73 2.36 -16.16
N GLY A 228 15.52 1.90 -17.39
CA GLY A 228 15.61 2.73 -18.59
C GLY A 228 14.52 3.79 -18.62
N LYS A 229 13.26 3.35 -18.56
CA LYS A 229 12.09 4.24 -18.55
C LYS A 229 12.07 5.15 -17.32
N ALA A 230 12.46 4.64 -16.15
CA ALA A 230 12.54 5.44 -14.93
C ALA A 230 13.58 6.57 -15.06
N LYS A 231 14.75 6.29 -15.64
CA LYS A 231 15.81 7.29 -15.88
C LYS A 231 15.36 8.35 -16.90
N GLU A 232 14.69 7.95 -17.98
CA GLU A 232 14.13 8.88 -18.98
C GLU A 232 13.07 9.79 -18.34
N ALA A 233 12.16 9.24 -17.54
CA ALA A 233 11.15 10.00 -16.81
C ALA A 233 11.81 11.02 -15.86
N ALA A 234 12.83 10.62 -15.10
CA ALA A 234 13.57 11.49 -14.19
C ALA A 234 14.27 12.63 -14.94
N GLN A 235 14.94 12.31 -16.05
CA GLN A 235 15.61 13.31 -16.90
C GLN A 235 14.60 14.34 -17.44
N ALA A 236 13.45 13.90 -17.91
CA ALA A 236 12.38 14.77 -18.40
C ALA A 236 11.84 15.70 -17.29
N GLN A 237 11.56 15.17 -16.10
CA GLN A 237 11.06 15.94 -14.96
C GLN A 237 12.09 16.97 -14.45
N ILE A 238 13.37 16.57 -14.35
CA ILE A 238 14.45 17.46 -13.95
C ILE A 238 14.60 18.60 -14.98
N SER A 239 14.52 18.31 -16.27
CA SER A 239 14.54 19.30 -17.34
C SER A 239 13.37 20.29 -17.29
N GLN A 240 12.22 19.88 -16.72
CA GLN A 240 11.05 20.73 -16.46
C GLN A 240 11.21 21.60 -15.20
N GLY A 241 12.34 21.51 -14.51
CA GLY A 241 12.64 22.33 -13.33
C GLY A 241 12.13 21.77 -12.01
N VAL A 242 11.93 20.46 -11.91
CA VAL A 242 11.63 19.78 -10.66
C VAL A 242 12.77 19.99 -9.65
N LYS A 243 12.43 20.31 -8.39
CA LYS A 243 13.36 20.65 -7.31
C LYS A 243 13.35 19.65 -6.14
N VAL A 244 12.50 18.67 -6.18
CA VAL A 244 12.47 17.48 -5.32
C VAL A 244 11.81 16.36 -6.12
N ILE A 245 12.26 15.11 -6.00
CA ILE A 245 11.73 13.99 -6.79
C ILE A 245 11.44 12.78 -5.90
N TYR A 246 10.29 12.14 -6.11
CA TYR A 246 9.92 10.90 -5.46
C TYR A 246 9.78 9.77 -6.49
N PRO A 247 10.80 8.92 -6.64
CA PRO A 247 10.66 7.66 -7.37
C PRO A 247 9.92 6.64 -6.51
N TYR A 248 8.58 6.64 -6.59
CA TYR A 248 7.75 5.60 -5.99
C TYR A 248 7.80 4.34 -6.86
N LEU A 249 8.96 3.67 -6.83
CA LEU A 249 9.34 2.56 -7.67
C LEU A 249 9.87 1.40 -6.83
N GLY A 250 10.12 0.25 -7.45
CA GLY A 250 10.86 -0.88 -6.88
C GLY A 250 12.35 -0.79 -7.23
N GLY A 251 12.86 -1.78 -7.96
CA GLY A 251 14.28 -1.87 -8.34
C GLY A 251 14.83 -0.68 -9.15
N ALA A 252 13.97 0.12 -9.79
CA ALA A 252 14.38 1.32 -10.51
C ALA A 252 14.57 2.59 -9.64
N THR A 253 14.31 2.52 -8.33
CA THR A 253 14.44 3.68 -7.42
C THR A 253 15.86 4.25 -7.42
N ASP A 254 16.89 3.40 -7.34
CA ASP A 254 18.28 3.83 -7.19
C ASP A 254 18.79 4.61 -8.41
N VAL A 255 18.45 4.18 -9.64
CA VAL A 255 18.92 4.86 -10.85
C VAL A 255 18.33 6.26 -11.00
N VAL A 256 17.07 6.46 -10.61
CA VAL A 256 16.45 7.78 -10.57
C VAL A 256 17.13 8.67 -9.52
N THR A 257 17.36 8.12 -8.33
CA THR A 257 17.99 8.85 -7.23
C THR A 257 19.44 9.26 -7.57
N GLN A 258 20.21 8.38 -8.19
CA GLN A 258 21.58 8.71 -8.63
C GLN A 258 21.56 9.86 -9.64
N LEU A 259 20.70 9.79 -10.66
CA LEU A 259 20.55 10.87 -11.63
C LEU A 259 20.12 12.20 -10.95
N ALA A 260 19.18 12.14 -10.02
CA ALA A 260 18.73 13.30 -9.27
C ALA A 260 19.88 13.92 -8.43
N ASN A 261 20.68 13.08 -7.76
CA ASN A 261 21.85 13.53 -6.99
C ASN A 261 22.90 14.20 -7.88
N GLU A 262 23.18 13.66 -9.07
CA GLU A 262 24.10 14.28 -10.07
C GLU A 262 23.63 15.68 -10.50
N LYS A 263 22.32 15.93 -10.46
CA LYS A 263 21.69 17.21 -10.82
C LYS A 263 21.37 18.10 -9.63
N GLY A 264 21.76 17.70 -8.41
CA GLY A 264 21.50 18.44 -7.19
C GLY A 264 20.03 18.49 -6.80
N VAL A 265 19.21 17.53 -7.26
CA VAL A 265 17.79 17.41 -6.92
C VAL A 265 17.64 16.41 -5.77
N PRO A 266 17.13 16.82 -4.59
CA PRO A 266 16.82 15.92 -3.48
C PRO A 266 15.82 14.84 -3.89
N ALA A 267 16.09 13.59 -3.48
CA ALA A 267 15.25 12.44 -3.78
C ALA A 267 14.67 11.79 -2.52
N LEU A 268 13.45 11.29 -2.62
CA LEU A 268 12.81 10.44 -1.62
C LEU A 268 13.01 8.96 -1.98
N THR A 269 12.85 8.05 -1.00
CA THR A 269 12.85 6.61 -1.24
C THR A 269 11.65 5.93 -0.60
N PRO A 270 10.98 4.96 -1.28
CA PRO A 270 9.92 4.16 -0.69
C PRO A 270 10.48 2.92 0.03
N GLY A 271 9.71 2.41 1.00
CA GLY A 271 9.85 1.08 1.59
C GLY A 271 10.58 1.05 2.91
N THR A 272 11.89 1.26 2.95
CA THR A 272 12.74 1.10 4.14
C THR A 272 13.50 2.37 4.50
N ASP A 273 14.11 2.43 5.71
CA ASP A 273 15.02 3.53 6.07
C ASP A 273 16.34 3.40 5.29
N ARG A 274 16.55 4.33 4.39
CA ARG A 274 17.75 4.39 3.55
C ARG A 274 18.60 5.63 3.76
N CYS A 275 18.40 6.35 4.85
CA CYS A 275 19.13 7.58 5.16
C CYS A 275 20.66 7.38 5.26
N SER A 276 21.09 6.16 5.59
CA SER A 276 22.51 5.81 5.73
C SER A 276 22.99 4.82 4.65
N THR A 277 22.20 4.59 3.60
CA THR A 277 22.56 3.63 2.54
C THR A 277 23.71 4.19 1.69
N PRO A 278 24.79 3.43 1.45
CA PRO A 278 25.87 3.85 0.57
C PRO A 278 25.41 3.99 -0.89
N GLY A 279 25.98 4.95 -1.61
CA GLY A 279 25.77 5.14 -3.05
C GLY A 279 24.72 6.21 -3.36
N ALA A 280 23.44 5.89 -3.33
CA ALA A 280 22.37 6.87 -3.53
C ALA A 280 22.13 7.71 -2.27
N GLN A 281 22.04 9.03 -2.39
CA GLN A 281 21.73 9.91 -1.26
C GLN A 281 20.24 10.26 -1.28
N TYR A 282 19.56 9.92 -0.20
CA TYR A 282 18.14 10.23 -0.02
C TYR A 282 17.97 11.42 0.92
N ALA A 283 17.03 12.27 0.61
CA ALA A 283 16.63 13.38 1.48
C ALA A 283 15.54 12.94 2.47
N VAL A 284 14.70 11.98 2.06
CA VAL A 284 13.58 11.45 2.86
C VAL A 284 13.49 9.95 2.66
N SER A 285 13.34 9.20 3.76
CA SER A 285 12.91 7.80 3.75
C SER A 285 11.44 7.70 4.12
N VAL A 286 10.63 7.11 3.23
CA VAL A 286 9.21 6.83 3.44
C VAL A 286 9.08 5.36 3.78
N ILE A 287 8.90 5.07 5.06
CA ILE A 287 9.08 3.73 5.62
C ILE A 287 7.72 3.07 5.81
N PHE A 288 7.42 2.07 4.99
CA PHE A 288 6.24 1.21 5.04
C PHE A 288 6.66 -0.23 4.70
N SER A 289 7.45 -0.83 5.60
CA SER A 289 8.12 -2.11 5.36
C SER A 289 7.14 -3.28 5.51
N PRO A 290 6.85 -4.05 4.45
CA PRO A 290 6.02 -5.24 4.55
C PRO A 290 6.68 -6.32 5.41
N GLY A 291 8.01 -6.36 5.51
CA GLY A 291 8.72 -7.23 6.42
C GLY A 291 8.39 -6.93 7.88
N ALA A 292 8.41 -5.64 8.28
CA ALA A 292 8.03 -5.25 9.63
C ALA A 292 6.57 -5.61 9.96
N TYR A 293 5.65 -5.50 8.99
CA TYR A 293 4.27 -5.94 9.16
C TYR A 293 4.16 -7.45 9.29
N PHE A 294 4.98 -8.19 8.55
CA PHE A 294 4.99 -9.65 8.54
C PHE A 294 5.59 -10.25 9.81
N ALA A 295 6.55 -9.59 10.44
CA ALA A 295 7.19 -10.04 11.68
C ALA A 295 6.18 -10.45 12.76
N GLY A 296 5.14 -9.63 12.95
CA GLY A 296 4.07 -9.93 13.90
C GLY A 296 3.29 -11.19 13.56
N ALA A 297 2.99 -11.40 12.28
CA ALA A 297 2.28 -12.59 11.81
C ALA A 297 3.14 -13.86 11.93
N LEU A 298 4.46 -13.77 11.67
CA LEU A 298 5.39 -14.87 11.87
C LEU A 298 5.53 -15.26 13.34
N GLU A 299 5.56 -14.28 14.24
CA GLU A 299 5.61 -14.54 15.68
C GLU A 299 4.32 -15.20 16.18
N ASP A 300 3.15 -14.75 15.69
CA ASP A 300 1.88 -15.38 16.01
C ASP A 300 1.80 -16.81 15.43
N PHE A 301 2.28 -17.02 14.21
CA PHE A 301 2.33 -18.35 13.59
C PHE A 301 3.21 -19.30 14.39
N LYS A 302 4.38 -18.85 14.82
CA LYS A 302 5.28 -19.62 15.66
C LYS A 302 4.65 -20.05 16.98
N LYS A 303 3.83 -19.18 17.58
CA LYS A 303 3.12 -19.46 18.84
C LYS A 303 1.84 -20.28 18.65
N GLY A 304 1.42 -20.55 17.43
CA GLY A 304 0.13 -21.20 17.17
C GLY A 304 -1.07 -20.29 17.43
N THR A 305 -0.91 -18.98 17.29
CA THR A 305 -1.93 -17.96 17.59
C THR A 305 -2.30 -17.11 16.40
N LEU A 306 -1.73 -17.36 15.21
CA LEU A 306 -2.07 -16.62 13.99
C LEU A 306 -3.51 -16.94 13.55
N ARG A 307 -4.40 -15.95 13.63
CA ARG A 307 -5.81 -16.12 13.29
C ARG A 307 -6.10 -15.75 11.85
N MET A 308 -6.82 -16.63 11.16
CA MET A 308 -7.39 -16.33 9.85
C MET A 308 -8.68 -15.52 10.01
N GLY A 309 -9.05 -14.76 9.00
CA GLY A 309 -10.26 -13.94 9.02
C GLY A 309 -10.11 -12.59 9.71
N VAL A 310 -8.89 -12.16 9.97
CA VAL A 310 -8.60 -10.88 10.63
C VAL A 310 -7.69 -9.99 9.80
N ALA A 311 -7.85 -8.67 9.93
CA ALA A 311 -6.93 -7.67 9.40
C ALA A 311 -6.31 -6.90 10.56
N ARG A 312 -4.98 -6.79 10.57
CA ARG A 312 -4.26 -5.86 11.44
C ARG A 312 -4.02 -4.56 10.67
N GLU A 313 -4.55 -3.48 11.20
CA GLU A 313 -4.35 -2.15 10.67
C GLU A 313 -3.05 -1.55 11.19
N TRP A 314 -2.34 -0.84 10.30
CA TRP A 314 -1.10 -0.14 10.59
C TRP A 314 -1.24 1.32 10.21
N HIS A 315 -1.15 2.19 11.21
CA HIS A 315 -1.34 3.62 11.04
C HIS A 315 -0.09 4.41 11.37
N LEU A 316 0.21 5.37 10.54
CA LEU A 316 1.28 6.33 10.77
C LEU A 316 1.03 7.13 12.04
N GLY A 317 2.04 7.16 12.92
CA GLY A 317 1.95 7.86 14.21
C GLY A 317 1.27 7.10 15.35
N LYS A 318 0.66 5.93 15.06
CA LYS A 318 0.17 4.99 16.10
C LYS A 318 1.10 3.81 16.27
N ASP A 319 1.59 3.29 15.16
CA ASP A 319 2.52 2.17 15.11
C ASP A 319 3.94 2.67 14.86
N PRO A 320 4.99 1.91 15.22
CA PRO A 320 6.36 2.30 14.93
C PRO A 320 6.68 2.34 13.43
N VAL A 321 5.94 1.57 12.64
CA VAL A 321 5.90 1.56 11.17
C VAL A 321 4.43 1.47 10.76
N PRO A 322 3.94 2.27 9.79
CA PRO A 322 4.67 3.17 8.88
C PRO A 322 5.16 4.47 9.52
N THR A 323 6.19 5.08 8.94
CA THR A 323 6.70 6.40 9.33
C THR A 323 7.45 7.08 8.18
N VAL A 324 7.75 8.37 8.32
CA VAL A 324 8.53 9.15 7.36
C VAL A 324 9.67 9.86 8.10
N LYS A 325 10.86 9.81 7.53
CA LYS A 325 12.08 10.36 8.14
C LYS A 325 12.82 11.26 7.18
N LEU A 326 13.13 12.48 7.61
CA LEU A 326 14.09 13.36 6.94
C LEU A 326 15.51 12.85 7.23
N CYS A 327 16.32 12.66 6.19
CA CYS A 327 17.66 12.12 6.35
C CYS A 327 18.66 13.19 6.82
N LYS A 328 18.46 14.43 6.42
CA LYS A 328 19.30 15.59 6.81
C LYS A 328 18.39 16.80 7.05
N PRO A 329 17.59 16.81 8.12
CA PRO A 329 16.69 17.93 8.40
C PRO A 329 17.47 19.20 8.70
N THR A 330 16.93 20.35 8.31
CA THR A 330 17.46 21.68 8.60
C THR A 330 16.43 22.47 9.40
N GLY A 331 16.91 23.42 10.21
CA GLY A 331 16.04 24.25 11.03
C GLY A 331 15.07 23.45 11.89
N ASP A 332 13.78 23.72 11.76
CA ASP A 332 12.70 23.07 12.50
C ASP A 332 11.95 21.97 11.71
N GLN A 333 12.47 21.58 10.55
CA GLN A 333 11.81 20.60 9.65
C GLN A 333 11.47 19.28 10.36
N GLU A 334 12.41 18.75 11.16
CA GLU A 334 12.16 17.49 11.89
C GLU A 334 11.04 17.65 12.92
N GLN A 335 10.98 18.78 13.61
CA GLN A 335 9.92 19.05 14.58
C GLN A 335 8.55 19.17 13.89
N GLN A 336 8.49 19.88 12.77
CA GLN A 336 7.26 20.02 11.98
C GLN A 336 6.78 18.67 11.46
N LEU A 337 7.67 17.83 10.94
CA LEU A 337 7.33 16.50 10.44
C LEU A 337 6.80 15.60 11.57
N LYS A 338 7.49 15.57 12.72
CA LYS A 338 7.05 14.81 13.91
C LYS A 338 5.69 15.27 14.42
N ALA A 339 5.43 16.57 14.45
CA ALA A 339 4.14 17.12 14.86
C ALA A 339 3.01 16.66 13.93
N LEU A 340 3.22 16.68 12.61
CA LEU A 340 2.23 16.19 11.65
C LEU A 340 1.96 14.68 11.83
N ILE A 341 3.00 13.87 12.02
CA ILE A 341 2.89 12.43 12.28
C ILE A 341 2.04 12.18 13.53
N GLN A 342 2.29 12.92 14.62
CA GLN A 342 1.51 12.83 15.85
C GLN A 342 0.05 13.28 15.67
N ASP A 343 -0.18 14.35 14.90
CA ASP A 343 -1.53 14.85 14.61
C ASP A 343 -2.35 13.83 13.78
N ILE A 344 -1.71 13.11 12.85
CA ILE A 344 -2.34 12.00 12.12
C ILE A 344 -2.62 10.83 13.07
N GLY A 345 -1.62 10.37 13.81
CA GLY A 345 -1.76 9.25 14.75
C GLY A 345 -2.83 9.48 15.83
N SER A 346 -3.03 10.72 16.27
CA SER A 346 -4.10 11.09 17.21
C SER A 346 -5.47 11.30 16.54
N GLY A 347 -5.56 11.26 15.22
CA GLY A 347 -6.79 11.50 14.46
C GLY A 347 -7.17 12.99 14.33
N LYS A 348 -6.31 13.90 14.77
CA LYS A 348 -6.51 15.35 14.61
C LYS A 348 -6.41 15.78 13.13
N VAL A 349 -5.55 15.13 12.37
CA VAL A 349 -5.48 15.25 10.91
C VAL A 349 -6.00 13.96 10.30
N LYS A 350 -7.06 14.06 9.52
CA LYS A 350 -7.64 12.95 8.75
C LYS A 350 -7.18 13.09 7.31
N VAL A 351 -6.28 12.24 6.91
CA VAL A 351 -5.59 12.34 5.61
C VAL A 351 -6.56 12.25 4.45
N ASP A 352 -7.52 11.32 4.48
CA ASP A 352 -8.49 11.18 3.38
C ASP A 352 -9.36 12.43 3.19
N GLU A 353 -9.75 13.11 4.30
CA GLU A 353 -10.46 14.39 4.24
C GLU A 353 -9.55 15.51 3.67
N ALA A 354 -8.27 15.54 4.08
CA ALA A 354 -7.30 16.51 3.56
C ALA A 354 -7.04 16.31 2.06
N VAL A 355 -6.87 15.07 1.62
CA VAL A 355 -6.69 14.71 0.19
C VAL A 355 -7.93 15.08 -0.62
N ALA A 356 -9.13 14.76 -0.14
CA ALA A 356 -10.38 15.11 -0.81
C ALA A 356 -10.58 16.64 -0.93
N ALA A 357 -10.08 17.41 0.04
CA ALA A 357 -10.12 18.87 0.03
C ALA A 357 -8.99 19.52 -0.81
N GLY A 358 -8.04 18.71 -1.33
CA GLY A 358 -6.86 19.20 -2.06
C GLY A 358 -5.86 19.98 -1.18
N LYS A 359 -5.83 19.67 0.12
CA LYS A 359 -5.05 20.39 1.15
C LYS A 359 -4.10 19.49 1.91
#